data_6dae7439b541e7febe4ec52650d2dd54
#
_entry.id   6dae7439b541e7febe4ec52650d2dd54
#
_cell.length_a   1.000
_cell.length_b   1.000
_cell.length_c   1.000
_cell.angle_alpha   90.00
_cell.angle_beta   90.00
_cell.angle_gamma   90.00
#
_symmetry.space_group_name_H-M   'P 1'
#
loop_
_entity.id
_entity.type
_entity.pdbx_description
1 polymer ?
#
loop_
_entity_poly.entity_id
_entity_poly.type
_entity_poly.pdbx_seq_one_letter_code
_entity_poly.pdbx_strand_id
1 'polypeptide(L)'
;MLLLSKFRAVVGIAVQQLRHDRGRTVLAVLGICLAVLSMTLLGSVGLGVIETGEEKFDQSGRDLWITGGPVQLAPGSVGGFENTVYDAHQISAEIGQRDDVTTAVPLAFQTVYVSPNGSEFDTLIGTGAPARGGSVRITQGESFSSQDQHYAGGSYDGPMSHEVVISPQTAERYDVGVNDTLYLGGSIGSAQNNEFRIVGISPTFSQFLGTPTVVLHLSELQTITGQTANDRATMITVDVDDDADLSQVEAEIQAAYPEYDVRTNREQLQATLERQAVLLAAGGSLVVFAALAGITLTTNLLLSLVYQQRRILAALRAQGAAASTLVGVVGTQAILLSFVGGILGAAVTVPAIRVLNIVAETIVGFENVVSVQPWILLSGIVCAFLIGIGGAFVAGWRVSRVSPLEQLQ
;
A
#
# COMPACT_ATOMS: atom_id res chain seq x y z
N MET A 1 -13.24 36.32 -37.91
CA MET A 1 -12.85 37.42 -37.00
C MET A 1 -13.85 37.66 -35.87
N LEU A 2 -15.17 37.67 -36.09
CA LEU A 2 -16.21 37.92 -35.08
C LEU A 2 -16.27 36.93 -33.92
N LEU A 3 -15.95 35.64 -34.12
CA LEU A 3 -15.92 34.63 -33.08
C LEU A 3 -14.75 34.80 -32.11
N LEU A 4 -13.57 35.15 -32.61
CA LEU A 4 -12.36 35.39 -31.80
C LEU A 4 -12.50 36.66 -30.94
N SER A 5 -13.14 37.73 -31.45
CA SER A 5 -13.38 38.96 -30.68
C SER A 5 -14.38 38.74 -29.56
N LYS A 6 -15.46 37.97 -29.80
CA LYS A 6 -16.41 37.56 -28.76
C LYS A 6 -15.77 36.69 -27.67
N PHE A 7 -14.92 35.73 -28.06
CA PHE A 7 -14.20 34.89 -27.10
C PHE A 7 -13.26 35.72 -26.21
N ARG A 8 -12.47 36.61 -26.80
CA ARG A 8 -11.58 37.53 -26.04
C ARG A 8 -12.35 38.43 -25.07
N ALA A 9 -13.52 38.95 -25.47
CA ALA A 9 -14.36 39.76 -24.61
C ALA A 9 -14.91 38.95 -23.43
N VAL A 10 -15.41 37.74 -23.68
CA VAL A 10 -15.91 36.80 -22.63
C VAL A 10 -14.83 36.47 -21.63
N VAL A 11 -13.63 36.06 -22.08
CA VAL A 11 -12.47 35.74 -21.20
C VAL A 11 -12.03 36.99 -20.42
N GLY A 12 -11.95 38.17 -21.05
CA GLY A 12 -11.58 39.40 -20.38
C GLY A 12 -12.52 39.77 -19.24
N ILE A 13 -13.84 39.69 -19.48
CA ILE A 13 -14.86 39.95 -18.45
C ILE A 13 -14.76 38.91 -17.31
N ALA A 14 -14.61 37.63 -17.64
CA ALA A 14 -14.48 36.57 -16.66
C ALA A 14 -13.27 36.78 -15.74
N VAL A 15 -12.10 37.07 -16.29
CA VAL A 15 -10.86 37.33 -15.53
C VAL A 15 -11.00 38.57 -14.65
N GLN A 16 -11.60 39.65 -15.16
CA GLN A 16 -11.77 40.88 -14.39
C GLN A 16 -12.72 40.70 -13.22
N GLN A 17 -13.78 39.92 -13.37
CA GLN A 17 -14.72 39.58 -12.31
C GLN A 17 -14.05 38.71 -11.24
N LEU A 18 -13.25 37.72 -11.62
CA LEU A 18 -12.49 36.89 -10.68
C LEU A 18 -11.47 37.72 -9.88
N ARG A 19 -10.86 38.70 -10.50
CA ARG A 19 -9.93 39.60 -9.80
C ARG A 19 -10.62 40.61 -8.86
N HIS A 20 -11.87 40.95 -9.13
CA HIS A 20 -12.63 41.88 -8.27
C HIS A 20 -13.07 41.17 -6.97
N ASP A 21 -13.53 39.92 -7.05
CA ASP A 21 -14.00 39.12 -5.91
C ASP A 21 -12.92 38.15 -5.43
N ARG A 22 -11.75 38.64 -5.03
CA ARG A 22 -10.58 37.82 -4.68
C ARG A 22 -10.84 36.79 -3.58
N GLY A 23 -11.54 37.15 -2.51
CA GLY A 23 -11.77 36.24 -1.38
C GLY A 23 -12.54 34.99 -1.80
N ARG A 24 -13.52 35.11 -2.66
CA ARG A 24 -14.34 33.98 -3.16
C ARG A 24 -13.65 33.19 -4.22
N THR A 25 -12.91 33.87 -5.10
CA THR A 25 -12.05 33.22 -6.08
C THR A 25 -11.05 32.30 -5.37
N VAL A 26 -10.41 32.78 -4.32
CA VAL A 26 -9.49 31.98 -3.49
C VAL A 26 -10.23 30.80 -2.84
N LEU A 27 -11.40 31.01 -2.25
CA LEU A 27 -12.19 29.93 -1.64
C LEU A 27 -12.62 28.87 -2.66
N ALA A 28 -13.02 29.29 -3.87
CA ALA A 28 -13.38 28.37 -4.94
C ALA A 28 -12.17 27.56 -5.42
N VAL A 29 -11.01 28.22 -5.62
CA VAL A 29 -9.76 27.55 -5.97
C VAL A 29 -9.31 26.59 -4.88
N LEU A 30 -9.39 26.98 -3.60
CA LEU A 30 -9.07 26.10 -2.48
C LEU A 30 -10.01 24.89 -2.39
N GLY A 31 -11.31 25.08 -2.64
CA GLY A 31 -12.28 23.98 -2.64
C GLY A 31 -11.96 22.94 -3.73
N ILE A 32 -11.65 23.39 -4.94
CA ILE A 32 -11.26 22.51 -6.05
C ILE A 32 -9.88 21.87 -5.76
N CYS A 33 -8.94 22.64 -5.25
CA CYS A 33 -7.62 22.16 -4.86
C CYS A 33 -7.73 21.02 -3.83
N LEU A 34 -8.54 21.18 -2.77
CA LEU A 34 -8.77 20.14 -1.76
C LEU A 34 -9.44 18.90 -2.34
N ALA A 35 -10.41 19.07 -3.26
CA ALA A 35 -11.06 17.93 -3.90
C ALA A 35 -10.07 17.11 -4.74
N VAL A 36 -9.23 17.80 -5.53
CA VAL A 36 -8.19 17.16 -6.35
C VAL A 36 -7.13 16.51 -5.45
N LEU A 37 -6.67 17.23 -4.43
CA LEU A 37 -5.69 16.71 -3.46
C LEU A 37 -6.20 15.42 -2.78
N SER A 38 -7.44 15.42 -2.30
CA SER A 38 -8.02 14.24 -1.65
C SER A 38 -8.13 13.06 -2.62
N MET A 39 -8.59 13.31 -3.84
CA MET A 39 -8.72 12.26 -4.86
C MET A 39 -7.35 11.69 -5.28
N THR A 40 -6.38 12.55 -5.53
CA THR A 40 -5.04 12.12 -5.98
C THR A 40 -4.25 11.46 -4.85
N LEU A 41 -4.35 11.95 -3.61
CA LEU A 41 -3.73 11.32 -2.44
C LEU A 41 -4.30 9.91 -2.19
N LEU A 42 -5.63 9.78 -2.09
CA LEU A 42 -6.27 8.49 -1.85
C LEU A 42 -6.01 7.50 -3.00
N GLY A 43 -6.04 8.00 -4.25
CA GLY A 43 -5.68 7.19 -5.41
C GLY A 43 -4.22 6.73 -5.40
N SER A 44 -3.28 7.62 -5.04
CA SER A 44 -1.86 7.29 -4.91
C SER A 44 -1.57 6.29 -3.78
N VAL A 45 -2.25 6.43 -2.65
CA VAL A 45 -2.14 5.46 -1.53
C VAL A 45 -2.65 4.09 -1.96
N GLY A 46 -3.85 4.04 -2.58
CA GLY A 46 -4.44 2.77 -3.00
C GLY A 46 -3.58 2.01 -4.00
N LEU A 47 -3.05 2.71 -5.00
CA LEU A 47 -2.17 2.10 -6.01
C LEU A 47 -0.77 1.82 -5.46
N GLY A 48 -0.22 2.71 -4.63
CA GLY A 48 1.08 2.51 -4.02
C GLY A 48 1.13 1.26 -3.13
N VAL A 49 0.05 0.96 -2.39
CA VAL A 49 -0.05 -0.29 -1.61
C VAL A 49 -0.03 -1.53 -2.52
N ILE A 50 -0.72 -1.48 -3.67
CA ILE A 50 -0.72 -2.59 -4.64
C ILE A 50 0.67 -2.75 -5.26
N GLU A 51 1.27 -1.67 -5.78
CA GLU A 51 2.61 -1.70 -6.41
C GLU A 51 3.69 -2.13 -5.42
N THR A 52 3.68 -1.59 -4.19
CA THR A 52 4.62 -2.02 -3.15
C THR A 52 4.44 -3.50 -2.80
N GLY A 53 3.20 -3.99 -2.81
CA GLY A 53 2.91 -5.42 -2.67
C GLY A 53 3.55 -6.22 -3.80
N GLU A 54 3.24 -5.92 -5.06
CA GLU A 54 3.81 -6.60 -6.23
C GLU A 54 5.34 -6.57 -6.23
N GLU A 55 5.94 -5.40 -6.07
CA GLU A 55 7.40 -5.25 -6.06
C GLU A 55 8.08 -6.06 -4.96
N LYS A 56 7.48 -6.16 -3.78
CA LYS A 56 8.02 -6.97 -2.67
C LYS A 56 7.89 -8.46 -2.91
N PHE A 57 6.81 -8.90 -3.54
CA PHE A 57 6.66 -10.30 -3.93
C PHE A 57 7.66 -10.65 -5.05
N ASP A 58 7.82 -9.81 -6.06
CA ASP A 58 8.77 -10.03 -7.16
C ASP A 58 10.23 -9.96 -6.68
N GLN A 59 10.58 -9.01 -5.77
CA GLN A 59 11.93 -8.91 -5.20
C GLN A 59 12.26 -10.03 -4.20
N SER A 60 11.29 -10.83 -3.77
CA SER A 60 11.53 -11.96 -2.88
C SER A 60 12.33 -13.09 -3.55
N GLY A 61 12.49 -13.07 -4.89
CA GLY A 61 13.11 -14.15 -5.66
C GLY A 61 12.36 -15.47 -5.48
N ARG A 62 11.02 -15.41 -5.45
CA ARG A 62 10.13 -16.55 -5.25
C ARG A 62 9.00 -16.47 -6.25
N ASP A 63 8.74 -17.57 -6.94
CA ASP A 63 7.74 -17.63 -7.99
C ASP A 63 6.45 -18.26 -7.51
N LEU A 64 6.57 -19.31 -6.69
CA LEU A 64 5.42 -20.06 -6.18
C LEU A 64 5.37 -20.08 -4.64
N TRP A 65 4.16 -20.12 -4.13
CA TRP A 65 3.82 -20.17 -2.72
C TRP A 65 2.91 -21.38 -2.46
N ILE A 66 3.38 -22.30 -1.63
CA ILE A 66 2.62 -23.50 -1.23
C ILE A 66 2.17 -23.28 0.21
N THR A 67 0.86 -23.32 0.42
CA THR A 67 0.24 -23.08 1.72
C THR A 67 -0.84 -24.13 1.99
N GLY A 68 -1.15 -24.41 3.25
CA GLY A 68 -2.27 -25.29 3.61
C GLY A 68 -3.65 -24.67 3.41
N GLY A 69 -3.70 -23.55 2.70
CA GLY A 69 -4.88 -22.72 2.51
C GLY A 69 -4.60 -21.28 2.90
N PRO A 70 -5.64 -20.47 3.11
CA PRO A 70 -5.45 -19.08 3.49
C PRO A 70 -4.64 -18.95 4.79
N VAL A 71 -3.43 -18.39 4.71
CA VAL A 71 -2.62 -18.09 5.91
C VAL A 71 -3.35 -17.03 6.74
N GLN A 72 -3.73 -17.37 7.95
CA GLN A 72 -4.42 -16.51 8.89
C GLN A 72 -3.68 -16.46 10.23
N LEU A 73 -3.60 -15.26 10.81
CA LEU A 73 -3.23 -15.09 12.20
C LEU A 73 -4.38 -15.62 13.07
N ALA A 74 -4.12 -16.66 13.85
CA ALA A 74 -5.06 -17.21 14.81
C ALA A 74 -4.60 -16.85 16.22
N PRO A 75 -5.06 -15.75 16.81
CA PRO A 75 -4.74 -15.39 18.18
C PRO A 75 -5.19 -16.50 19.12
N GLY A 76 -4.22 -17.13 19.81
CA GLY A 76 -4.47 -18.23 20.75
C GLY A 76 -4.20 -19.63 20.19
N SER A 77 -3.89 -19.81 18.92
CA SER A 77 -3.33 -21.05 18.40
C SER A 77 -1.85 -21.17 18.76
N VAL A 78 -1.40 -22.39 18.98
CA VAL A 78 0.03 -22.68 19.19
C VAL A 78 0.74 -22.38 17.87
N GLY A 79 1.59 -21.34 17.85
CA GLY A 79 2.32 -20.88 16.66
C GLY A 79 1.75 -19.66 15.96
N GLY A 80 0.52 -19.20 16.26
CA GLY A 80 -0.04 -17.93 15.77
C GLY A 80 -0.54 -17.94 14.33
N PHE A 81 -0.39 -19.03 13.56
CA PHE A 81 -0.86 -19.15 12.17
C PHE A 81 -1.65 -20.45 11.97
N GLU A 82 -2.74 -20.36 11.22
CA GLU A 82 -3.54 -21.50 10.75
C GLU A 82 -3.14 -21.88 9.31
N ASN A 83 -3.57 -23.09 8.90
CA ASN A 83 -3.36 -23.61 7.55
C ASN A 83 -1.87 -23.76 7.19
N THR A 84 -1.12 -24.39 8.07
CA THR A 84 0.30 -24.70 7.89
C THR A 84 0.52 -25.91 6.98
N VAL A 85 1.70 -25.99 6.38
CA VAL A 85 2.20 -27.17 5.67
C VAL A 85 2.82 -28.11 6.68
N TYR A 86 2.54 -29.40 6.56
CA TYR A 86 3.13 -30.49 7.35
C TYR A 86 4.26 -31.17 6.56
N ASP A 87 5.15 -31.85 7.25
CA ASP A 87 6.32 -32.52 6.64
C ASP A 87 7.12 -31.59 5.71
N ALA A 88 7.27 -30.34 6.19
CA ALA A 88 7.74 -29.21 5.36
C ALA A 88 9.17 -29.39 4.87
N HIS A 89 10.07 -29.99 5.67
CA HIS A 89 11.43 -30.28 5.22
C HIS A 89 11.45 -31.34 4.13
N GLN A 90 10.63 -32.39 4.26
CA GLN A 90 10.55 -33.44 3.24
C GLN A 90 9.97 -32.90 1.94
N ILE A 91 8.80 -32.24 2.00
CA ILE A 91 8.14 -31.69 0.80
C ILE A 91 9.05 -30.69 0.09
N SER A 92 9.70 -29.78 0.82
CA SER A 92 10.63 -28.83 0.23
C SER A 92 11.84 -29.49 -0.41
N ALA A 93 12.36 -30.57 0.19
CA ALA A 93 13.46 -31.34 -0.39
C ALA A 93 13.04 -32.10 -1.64
N GLU A 94 11.83 -32.68 -1.68
CA GLU A 94 11.30 -33.35 -2.88
C GLU A 94 11.08 -32.36 -4.03
N ILE A 95 10.50 -31.17 -3.75
CA ILE A 95 10.29 -30.13 -4.74
C ILE A 95 11.64 -29.57 -5.23
N GLY A 96 12.59 -29.35 -4.32
CA GLY A 96 13.92 -28.83 -4.66
C GLY A 96 14.84 -29.79 -5.45
N GLN A 97 14.43 -31.07 -5.61
CA GLN A 97 15.13 -32.06 -6.47
C GLN A 97 14.64 -32.05 -7.92
N ARG A 98 13.65 -31.27 -8.26
CA ARG A 98 13.15 -31.13 -9.62
C ARG A 98 14.14 -30.35 -10.48
N ASP A 99 14.27 -30.71 -11.74
CA ASP A 99 15.17 -30.05 -12.70
C ASP A 99 14.71 -28.63 -13.08
N ASP A 100 13.42 -28.33 -12.90
CA ASP A 100 12.76 -27.06 -13.20
C ASP A 100 12.64 -26.12 -11.99
N VAL A 101 13.24 -26.51 -10.84
CA VAL A 101 13.20 -25.75 -9.59
C VAL A 101 14.62 -25.40 -9.13
N THR A 102 14.89 -24.12 -8.99
CA THR A 102 16.18 -23.63 -8.46
C THR A 102 16.29 -23.86 -6.96
N THR A 103 15.26 -23.51 -6.22
CA THR A 103 15.20 -23.74 -4.76
C THR A 103 13.77 -23.89 -4.26
N ALA A 104 13.59 -24.72 -3.22
CA ALA A 104 12.35 -24.79 -2.46
C ALA A 104 12.67 -24.64 -0.97
N VAL A 105 12.00 -23.70 -0.31
CA VAL A 105 12.36 -23.24 1.04
C VAL A 105 11.15 -23.21 1.95
N PRO A 106 11.13 -24.04 3.02
CA PRO A 106 10.08 -23.97 4.02
C PRO A 106 10.31 -22.76 4.94
N LEU A 107 9.26 -21.98 5.15
CA LEU A 107 9.25 -20.80 6.02
C LEU A 107 8.20 -20.96 7.11
N ALA A 108 8.60 -20.77 8.36
CA ALA A 108 7.68 -20.73 9.48
C ALA A 108 7.70 -19.35 10.13
N PHE A 109 6.51 -18.81 10.41
CA PHE A 109 6.34 -17.60 11.20
C PHE A 109 5.62 -17.96 12.49
N GLN A 110 6.21 -17.62 13.63
CA GLN A 110 5.66 -17.98 14.93
C GLN A 110 5.86 -16.85 15.93
N THR A 111 4.93 -16.70 16.86
CA THR A 111 5.14 -15.76 17.97
C THR A 111 6.13 -16.38 18.96
N VAL A 112 7.20 -15.64 19.25
CA VAL A 112 8.22 -16.03 20.23
C VAL A 112 8.35 -14.99 21.33
N TYR A 113 8.66 -15.47 22.54
CA TYR A 113 9.08 -14.62 23.64
C TYR A 113 10.57 -14.31 23.49
N VAL A 114 10.93 -13.04 23.63
CA VAL A 114 12.29 -12.54 23.45
C VAL A 114 12.70 -11.70 24.65
N SER A 115 13.91 -11.90 25.14
CA SER A 115 14.51 -11.10 26.20
C SER A 115 16.01 -10.95 26.02
N PRO A 116 16.60 -9.75 26.21
CA PRO A 116 18.05 -9.56 26.21
C PRO A 116 18.71 -9.98 27.54
N ASN A 117 17.94 -10.10 28.62
CA ASN A 117 18.46 -10.33 29.97
C ASN A 117 17.87 -11.56 30.69
N GLY A 118 16.96 -12.31 30.01
CA GLY A 118 16.30 -13.51 30.56
C GLY A 118 15.27 -13.25 31.67
N SER A 119 14.91 -11.97 31.94
CA SER A 119 13.99 -11.61 33.04
C SER A 119 12.71 -10.94 32.55
N GLU A 120 12.82 -9.99 31.63
CA GLU A 120 11.68 -9.29 31.02
C GLU A 120 11.49 -9.80 29.61
N PHE A 121 10.29 -10.30 29.30
CA PHE A 121 10.00 -10.92 28.01
C PHE A 121 8.95 -10.12 27.24
N ASP A 122 9.28 -9.82 26.01
CA ASP A 122 8.37 -9.29 25.01
C ASP A 122 8.00 -10.37 23.99
N THR A 123 7.02 -10.11 23.14
CA THR A 123 6.66 -10.97 22.02
C THR A 123 7.09 -10.37 20.69
N LEU A 124 7.77 -11.16 19.88
CA LEU A 124 8.11 -10.84 18.48
C LEU A 124 7.65 -11.96 17.54
N ILE A 125 7.77 -11.70 16.25
CA ILE A 125 7.65 -12.75 15.23
C ILE A 125 9.02 -13.40 15.04
N GLY A 126 9.09 -14.69 15.39
CA GLY A 126 10.17 -15.59 15.02
C GLY A 126 9.94 -16.15 13.63
N THR A 127 10.95 -16.06 12.77
CA THR A 127 10.95 -16.63 11.42
C THR A 127 11.91 -17.80 11.38
N GLY A 128 11.39 -19.00 11.07
CA GLY A 128 12.21 -20.17 10.73
C GLY A 128 12.49 -20.18 9.25
N ALA A 129 13.77 -20.12 8.88
CA ALA A 129 14.21 -20.16 7.50
C ALA A 129 15.51 -20.98 7.37
N PRO A 130 15.79 -21.61 6.23
CA PRO A 130 17.10 -22.25 6.02
C PRO A 130 18.21 -21.21 5.91
N ALA A 131 19.40 -21.62 6.29
CA ALA A 131 20.59 -20.78 6.38
C ALA A 131 21.13 -20.28 5.04
N ARG A 132 20.81 -20.91 3.94
CA ARG A 132 21.38 -20.63 2.61
C ARG A 132 20.30 -20.49 1.55
N GLY A 133 20.49 -19.50 0.74
CA GLY A 133 19.65 -19.06 -0.37
C GLY A 133 19.56 -17.54 -0.31
N GLY A 134 19.60 -16.82 -1.41
CA GLY A 134 19.59 -15.35 -1.51
C GLY A 134 18.42 -14.62 -0.84
N SER A 135 17.70 -15.33 0.02
CA SER A 135 16.46 -14.91 0.66
C SER A 135 16.65 -13.97 1.86
N VAL A 136 17.84 -13.93 2.47
CA VAL A 136 18.11 -13.10 3.66
C VAL A 136 19.28 -12.18 3.38
N ARG A 137 18.99 -10.89 3.14
CA ARG A 137 20.03 -9.88 2.92
C ARG A 137 20.61 -9.40 4.24
N ILE A 138 21.81 -9.82 4.57
CA ILE A 138 22.53 -9.36 5.75
C ILE A 138 23.10 -7.96 5.52
N THR A 139 22.84 -7.03 6.43
CA THR A 139 23.34 -5.66 6.42
C THR A 139 24.52 -5.44 7.37
N GLN A 140 24.57 -6.21 8.46
CA GLN A 140 25.67 -6.20 9.43
C GLN A 140 25.91 -7.62 9.95
N GLY A 141 27.16 -7.97 10.24
CA GLY A 141 27.53 -9.31 10.67
C GLY A 141 27.57 -10.31 9.53
N GLU A 142 27.24 -11.55 9.83
CA GLU A 142 27.31 -12.69 8.90
C GLU A 142 25.95 -13.44 8.90
N SER A 143 25.76 -14.30 7.90
CA SER A 143 24.67 -15.28 7.88
C SER A 143 25.00 -16.41 8.83
N PHE A 144 24.04 -17.33 9.02
CA PHE A 144 24.27 -18.53 9.83
C PHE A 144 25.55 -19.28 9.40
N SER A 145 26.31 -19.76 10.37
CA SER A 145 27.61 -20.43 10.14
C SER A 145 27.46 -21.80 9.48
N SER A 146 26.32 -22.47 9.66
CA SER A 146 26.03 -23.81 9.16
C SER A 146 24.67 -23.88 8.47
N GLN A 147 24.40 -24.98 7.78
CA GLN A 147 23.04 -25.36 7.39
C GLN A 147 22.27 -25.83 8.63
N ASP A 148 20.96 -26.01 8.49
CA ASP A 148 20.08 -26.52 9.55
C ASP A 148 20.48 -27.97 9.92
N GLN A 149 21.48 -28.12 10.80
CA GLN A 149 22.00 -29.41 11.25
C GLN A 149 21.11 -30.06 12.30
N HIS A 150 20.24 -29.30 12.94
CA HIS A 150 19.36 -29.82 13.99
C HIS A 150 18.34 -30.81 13.41
N TYR A 151 17.90 -30.60 12.14
CA TYR A 151 17.09 -31.54 11.37
C TYR A 151 17.93 -32.42 10.43
N ALA A 152 18.97 -33.06 10.95
CA ALA A 152 19.78 -33.96 10.15
C ALA A 152 19.17 -35.35 10.07
N GLY A 153 18.90 -35.83 8.85
CA GLY A 153 18.41 -37.21 8.65
C GLY A 153 16.95 -37.46 9.01
N GLY A 154 16.12 -36.42 9.06
CA GLY A 154 14.66 -36.57 9.28
C GLY A 154 14.26 -36.61 10.77
N SER A 155 15.15 -36.24 11.65
CA SER A 155 14.90 -36.17 13.12
C SER A 155 15.48 -34.88 13.71
N TYR A 156 14.97 -34.42 14.86
CA TYR A 156 15.42 -33.22 15.57
C TYR A 156 16.50 -33.56 16.63
N ASP A 157 17.39 -34.53 16.33
CA ASP A 157 18.43 -35.02 17.24
C ASP A 157 19.81 -34.41 17.00
N GLY A 158 19.94 -33.57 15.94
CA GLY A 158 21.17 -32.89 15.63
C GLY A 158 21.44 -31.71 16.57
N PRO A 159 22.70 -31.20 16.60
CA PRO A 159 23.04 -30.06 17.43
C PRO A 159 22.36 -28.77 16.94
N MET A 160 21.81 -28.01 17.89
CA MET A 160 21.36 -26.64 17.62
C MET A 160 22.57 -25.70 17.46
N SER A 161 22.49 -24.78 16.52
CA SER A 161 23.51 -23.74 16.29
C SER A 161 23.44 -22.64 17.36
N HIS A 162 22.27 -22.39 17.89
CA HIS A 162 21.94 -21.26 18.75
C HIS A 162 22.37 -19.91 18.16
N GLU A 163 22.20 -19.77 16.84
CA GLU A 163 22.45 -18.55 16.10
C GLU A 163 21.13 -17.88 15.74
N VAL A 164 21.11 -16.55 15.84
CA VAL A 164 19.95 -15.73 15.46
C VAL A 164 20.39 -14.55 14.61
N VAL A 165 19.60 -14.26 13.57
CA VAL A 165 19.67 -13.02 12.81
C VAL A 165 18.50 -12.17 13.23
N ILE A 166 18.74 -10.90 13.54
CA ILE A 166 17.68 -9.98 14.02
C ILE A 166 17.39 -8.87 13.03
N SER A 167 16.20 -8.28 13.11
CA SER A 167 15.91 -7.08 12.31
C SER A 167 16.56 -5.83 12.91
N PRO A 168 16.80 -4.76 12.10
CA PRO A 168 17.29 -3.49 12.61
C PRO A 168 16.40 -2.92 13.73
N GLN A 169 15.08 -3.05 13.60
CA GLN A 169 14.12 -2.60 14.62
C GLN A 169 14.24 -3.41 15.92
N THR A 170 14.56 -4.71 15.83
CA THR A 170 14.83 -5.56 17.00
C THR A 170 16.11 -5.13 17.69
N ALA A 171 17.17 -4.85 16.92
CA ALA A 171 18.45 -4.36 17.43
C ALA A 171 18.29 -3.03 18.20
N GLU A 172 17.56 -2.09 17.61
CA GLU A 172 17.27 -0.78 18.21
C GLU A 172 16.38 -0.90 19.47
N ARG A 173 15.34 -1.76 19.40
CA ARG A 173 14.37 -1.94 20.50
C ARG A 173 15.01 -2.45 21.79
N TYR A 174 15.98 -3.36 21.66
CA TYR A 174 16.63 -4.03 22.80
C TYR A 174 18.05 -3.51 23.08
N ASP A 175 18.54 -2.57 22.29
CA ASP A 175 19.90 -2.04 22.37
C ASP A 175 20.96 -3.15 22.30
N VAL A 176 20.81 -4.06 21.31
CA VAL A 176 21.68 -5.22 21.08
C VAL A 176 22.24 -5.22 19.66
N GLY A 177 23.42 -5.80 19.48
CA GLY A 177 24.12 -5.90 18.22
C GLY A 177 24.71 -7.29 17.94
N VAL A 178 25.49 -7.39 16.86
CA VAL A 178 26.20 -8.63 16.50
C VAL A 178 27.15 -9.06 17.62
N ASN A 179 27.13 -10.33 17.97
CA ASN A 179 27.77 -11.04 19.08
C ASN A 179 27.13 -10.86 20.45
N ASP A 180 26.08 -10.08 20.61
CA ASP A 180 25.24 -10.11 21.81
C ASP A 180 24.34 -11.35 21.81
N THR A 181 23.65 -11.60 22.91
CA THR A 181 22.79 -12.76 23.08
C THR A 181 21.34 -12.35 23.33
N LEU A 182 20.40 -13.21 22.91
CA LEU A 182 18.96 -13.10 23.18
C LEU A 182 18.42 -14.43 23.68
N TYR A 183 17.53 -14.37 24.65
CA TYR A 183 16.75 -15.51 25.13
C TYR A 183 15.47 -15.63 24.29
N LEU A 184 15.26 -16.79 23.64
CA LEU A 184 14.16 -17.01 22.70
C LEU A 184 13.40 -18.30 22.99
N GLY A 185 12.06 -18.25 22.89
CA GLY A 185 11.25 -19.47 23.06
C GLY A 185 9.78 -19.27 22.76
N GLY A 186 9.04 -20.35 22.55
CA GLY A 186 7.58 -20.34 22.36
C GLY A 186 6.79 -20.10 23.66
N SER A 187 7.47 -20.14 24.79
CA SER A 187 6.94 -19.77 26.12
C SER A 187 8.05 -19.10 26.92
N ILE A 188 7.69 -18.38 28.00
CA ILE A 188 8.67 -17.76 28.89
C ILE A 188 9.64 -18.81 29.46
N GLY A 189 9.12 -19.96 29.87
CA GLY A 189 9.97 -21.05 30.40
C GLY A 189 10.90 -21.66 29.36
N SER A 190 10.46 -21.76 28.09
CA SER A 190 11.33 -22.18 26.99
C SER A 190 12.39 -21.11 26.71
N ALA A 191 12.01 -19.84 26.66
CA ALA A 191 12.93 -18.75 26.38
C ALA A 191 14.03 -18.63 27.44
N GLN A 192 13.73 -18.82 28.71
CA GLN A 192 14.72 -18.77 29.79
C GLN A 192 15.83 -19.85 29.66
N ASN A 193 15.55 -20.94 28.95
CA ASN A 193 16.47 -22.05 28.77
C ASN A 193 17.17 -22.06 27.42
N ASN A 194 16.84 -21.15 26.53
CA ASN A 194 17.40 -21.10 25.19
C ASN A 194 18.03 -19.72 24.90
N GLU A 195 19.32 -19.66 24.96
CA GLU A 195 20.14 -18.49 24.67
C GLU A 195 20.69 -18.59 23.24
N PHE A 196 20.50 -17.53 22.44
CA PHE A 196 20.91 -17.45 21.05
C PHE A 196 21.87 -16.28 20.86
N ARG A 197 22.96 -16.51 20.12
CA ARG A 197 23.93 -15.50 19.76
C ARG A 197 23.50 -14.78 18.47
N ILE A 198 23.51 -13.46 18.49
CA ILE A 198 23.23 -12.63 17.32
C ILE A 198 24.44 -12.69 16.37
N VAL A 199 24.24 -13.29 15.19
CA VAL A 199 25.29 -13.43 14.17
C VAL A 199 25.19 -12.36 13.10
N GLY A 200 23.99 -11.82 12.86
CA GLY A 200 23.79 -10.79 11.85
C GLY A 200 22.53 -9.98 12.03
N ILE A 201 22.44 -8.90 11.26
CA ILE A 201 21.25 -8.02 11.19
C ILE A 201 20.75 -8.01 9.75
N SER A 202 19.44 -8.25 9.58
CA SER A 202 18.79 -8.29 8.28
C SER A 202 17.41 -7.63 8.32
N PRO A 203 17.09 -6.72 7.39
CA PRO A 203 15.77 -6.11 7.29
C PRO A 203 14.74 -6.99 6.56
N THR A 204 15.15 -8.11 5.94
CA THR A 204 14.34 -8.88 4.99
C THR A 204 12.95 -9.21 5.51
N PHE A 205 12.84 -9.93 6.62
CA PHE A 205 11.56 -10.35 7.15
C PHE A 205 10.80 -9.24 7.87
N SER A 206 11.48 -8.29 8.49
CA SER A 206 10.81 -7.14 9.10
C SER A 206 10.19 -6.20 8.05
N GLN A 207 10.80 -6.07 6.89
CA GLN A 207 10.21 -5.36 5.75
C GLN A 207 9.02 -6.12 5.15
N PHE A 208 9.08 -7.45 5.10
CA PHE A 208 7.98 -8.27 4.62
C PHE A 208 6.79 -8.27 5.58
N LEU A 209 7.03 -8.41 6.88
CA LEU A 209 5.98 -8.51 7.91
C LEU A 209 5.55 -7.16 8.49
N GLY A 210 6.32 -6.08 8.27
CA GLY A 210 6.05 -4.76 8.83
C GLY A 210 6.23 -4.66 10.35
N THR A 211 6.97 -5.58 10.97
CA THR A 211 7.16 -5.66 12.42
C THR A 211 8.57 -6.17 12.76
N PRO A 212 9.11 -5.84 13.96
CA PRO A 212 10.38 -6.41 14.41
C PRO A 212 10.36 -7.93 14.40
N THR A 213 11.46 -8.55 13.90
CA THR A 213 11.58 -10.00 13.75
C THR A 213 12.89 -10.54 14.26
N VAL A 214 12.89 -11.83 14.59
CA VAL A 214 14.09 -12.64 14.79
C VAL A 214 14.05 -13.83 13.84
N VAL A 215 15.17 -14.22 13.26
CA VAL A 215 15.28 -15.32 12.29
C VAL A 215 16.20 -16.39 12.85
N LEU A 216 15.73 -17.63 12.84
CA LEU A 216 16.44 -18.82 13.30
C LEU A 216 16.42 -19.90 12.21
N HIS A 217 17.20 -20.95 12.39
CA HIS A 217 16.96 -22.19 11.63
C HIS A 217 15.55 -22.70 11.86
N LEU A 218 14.91 -23.23 10.82
CA LEU A 218 13.52 -23.71 10.91
C LEU A 218 13.36 -24.74 12.02
N SER A 219 14.23 -25.75 12.06
CA SER A 219 14.17 -26.81 13.07
C SER A 219 14.37 -26.31 14.51
N GLU A 220 15.23 -25.30 14.69
CA GLU A 220 15.46 -24.69 16.01
C GLU A 220 14.23 -23.88 16.44
N LEU A 221 13.60 -23.11 15.53
CA LEU A 221 12.35 -22.43 15.82
C LEU A 221 11.25 -23.42 16.20
N GLN A 222 11.10 -24.52 15.43
CA GLN A 222 10.12 -25.57 15.71
C GLN A 222 10.37 -26.21 17.08
N THR A 223 11.63 -26.44 17.44
CA THR A 223 12.02 -27.04 18.72
C THR A 223 11.68 -26.12 19.90
N ILE A 224 12.07 -24.86 19.86
CA ILE A 224 11.81 -23.93 20.98
C ILE A 224 10.33 -23.54 21.10
N THR A 225 9.53 -23.76 20.03
CA THR A 225 8.10 -23.48 20.00
C THR A 225 7.23 -24.74 20.11
N GLY A 226 7.85 -25.94 20.16
CA GLY A 226 7.15 -27.21 20.34
C GLY A 226 6.40 -27.71 19.10
N GLN A 227 6.91 -27.40 17.89
CA GLN A 227 6.28 -27.73 16.61
C GLN A 227 6.97 -28.87 15.84
N THR A 228 7.85 -29.63 16.53
CA THR A 228 8.65 -30.73 15.93
C THR A 228 7.82 -31.94 15.54
N ALA A 229 6.68 -32.21 16.23
CA ALA A 229 5.92 -33.44 16.06
C ALA A 229 5.38 -33.65 14.61
N ASN A 230 5.12 -32.61 13.87
CA ASN A 230 4.52 -32.66 12.54
C ASN A 230 5.32 -31.84 11.50
N ASP A 231 6.54 -31.49 11.80
CA ASP A 231 7.43 -30.71 10.91
C ASP A 231 6.70 -29.55 10.18
N ARG A 232 6.13 -28.64 10.98
CA ARG A 232 5.24 -27.60 10.47
C ARG A 232 6.00 -26.40 9.96
N ALA A 233 5.63 -25.95 8.76
CA ALA A 233 5.96 -24.61 8.25
C ALA A 233 4.68 -23.82 7.92
N THR A 234 4.77 -22.50 7.91
CA THR A 234 3.64 -21.64 7.50
C THR A 234 3.40 -21.77 6.01
N MET A 235 4.48 -21.90 5.22
CA MET A 235 4.46 -22.04 3.77
C MET A 235 5.78 -22.65 3.27
N ILE A 236 5.76 -23.12 2.01
CA ILE A 236 6.97 -23.39 1.25
C ILE A 236 7.00 -22.40 0.09
N THR A 237 8.13 -21.75 -0.11
CA THR A 237 8.37 -20.87 -1.25
C THR A 237 9.28 -21.58 -2.25
N VAL A 238 8.94 -21.47 -3.53
CA VAL A 238 9.68 -22.12 -4.62
C VAL A 238 10.15 -21.05 -5.60
N ASP A 239 11.40 -21.17 -5.97
CA ASP A 239 12.05 -20.40 -7.03
C ASP A 239 12.20 -21.32 -8.23
N VAL A 240 11.56 -21.00 -9.33
CA VAL A 240 11.50 -21.79 -10.55
C VAL A 240 12.63 -21.33 -11.47
N ASP A 241 13.18 -22.24 -12.26
CA ASP A 241 14.22 -21.89 -13.22
C ASP A 241 13.68 -20.90 -14.28
N ASP A 242 14.47 -19.89 -14.62
CA ASP A 242 14.09 -18.83 -15.57
C ASP A 242 13.65 -19.37 -16.94
N ASP A 243 14.16 -20.54 -17.34
CA ASP A 243 13.83 -21.19 -18.63
C ASP A 243 12.60 -22.11 -18.54
N ALA A 244 12.02 -22.34 -17.35
CA ALA A 244 10.88 -23.22 -17.14
C ALA A 244 9.52 -22.49 -17.31
N ASP A 245 8.50 -23.23 -17.69
CA ASP A 245 7.12 -22.71 -17.74
C ASP A 245 6.50 -22.71 -16.33
N LEU A 246 6.45 -21.54 -15.71
CA LEU A 246 5.91 -21.34 -14.37
C LEU A 246 4.51 -21.96 -14.18
N SER A 247 3.63 -21.84 -15.19
CA SER A 247 2.26 -22.36 -15.12
C SER A 247 2.23 -23.89 -15.17
N GLN A 248 3.18 -24.50 -15.89
CA GLN A 248 3.32 -25.95 -15.92
C GLN A 248 3.84 -26.48 -14.59
N VAL A 249 4.90 -25.85 -14.04
CA VAL A 249 5.48 -26.22 -12.73
C VAL A 249 4.44 -26.09 -11.63
N GLU A 250 3.68 -25.00 -11.60
CA GLU A 250 2.56 -24.79 -10.68
C GLU A 250 1.54 -25.92 -10.74
N ALA A 251 1.07 -26.25 -11.95
CA ALA A 251 0.07 -27.31 -12.16
C ALA A 251 0.58 -28.70 -11.74
N GLU A 252 1.86 -28.99 -12.00
CA GLU A 252 2.49 -30.27 -11.63
C GLU A 252 2.67 -30.39 -10.10
N ILE A 253 3.12 -29.32 -9.42
CA ILE A 253 3.23 -29.28 -7.96
C ILE A 253 1.83 -29.39 -7.32
N GLN A 254 0.84 -28.64 -7.84
CA GLN A 254 -0.54 -28.71 -7.36
C GLN A 254 -1.14 -30.12 -7.53
N ALA A 255 -0.81 -30.83 -8.62
CA ALA A 255 -1.26 -32.19 -8.83
C ALA A 255 -0.57 -33.21 -7.90
N ALA A 256 0.70 -32.96 -7.53
CA ALA A 256 1.45 -33.79 -6.61
C ALA A 256 1.00 -33.63 -5.15
N TYR A 257 0.58 -32.40 -4.77
CA TYR A 257 0.15 -32.04 -3.42
C TYR A 257 -1.25 -31.40 -3.43
N PRO A 258 -2.31 -32.16 -3.74
CA PRO A 258 -3.67 -31.63 -3.90
C PRO A 258 -4.29 -31.08 -2.60
N GLU A 259 -3.73 -31.42 -1.43
CA GLU A 259 -4.14 -30.91 -0.13
C GLU A 259 -3.65 -29.49 0.19
N TYR A 260 -2.70 -28.98 -0.61
CA TYR A 260 -2.15 -27.64 -0.45
C TYR A 260 -2.58 -26.74 -1.60
N ASP A 261 -2.60 -25.44 -1.32
CA ASP A 261 -2.81 -24.39 -2.33
C ASP A 261 -1.45 -23.96 -2.88
N VAL A 262 -1.20 -24.20 -4.15
CA VAL A 262 -0.03 -23.71 -4.89
C VAL A 262 -0.45 -22.47 -5.64
N ARG A 263 0.27 -21.36 -5.48
CA ARG A 263 -0.07 -20.06 -6.08
C ARG A 263 1.17 -19.33 -6.56
N THR A 264 1.02 -18.65 -7.69
CA THR A 264 2.00 -17.67 -8.15
C THR A 264 2.00 -16.41 -7.28
N ASN A 265 3.06 -15.59 -7.37
CA ASN A 265 3.14 -14.28 -6.72
C ASN A 265 1.89 -13.43 -7.00
N ARG A 266 1.45 -13.39 -8.24
CA ARG A 266 0.28 -12.61 -8.67
C ARG A 266 -1.00 -13.12 -8.04
N GLU A 267 -1.21 -14.42 -8.01
CA GLU A 267 -2.40 -15.04 -7.42
C GLU A 267 -2.43 -14.89 -5.89
N GLN A 268 -1.27 -15.01 -5.24
CA GLN A 268 -1.15 -14.79 -3.81
C GLN A 268 -1.46 -13.33 -3.44
N LEU A 269 -0.98 -12.37 -4.22
CA LEU A 269 -1.33 -10.96 -4.06
C LEU A 269 -2.82 -10.73 -4.28
N GLN A 270 -3.39 -11.28 -5.36
CA GLN A 270 -4.81 -11.15 -5.66
C GLN A 270 -5.66 -11.74 -4.53
N ALA A 271 -5.33 -12.92 -4.03
CA ALA A 271 -6.04 -13.53 -2.90
C ALA A 271 -5.96 -12.68 -1.62
N THR A 272 -4.84 -11.98 -1.41
CA THR A 272 -4.67 -11.04 -0.30
C THR A 272 -5.54 -9.79 -0.49
N LEU A 273 -5.59 -9.24 -1.69
CA LEU A 273 -6.42 -8.07 -2.04
C LEU A 273 -7.92 -8.39 -1.97
N GLU A 274 -8.34 -9.56 -2.44
CA GLU A 274 -9.74 -10.00 -2.37
C GLU A 274 -10.25 -10.09 -0.93
N ARG A 275 -9.41 -10.53 0.00
CA ARG A 275 -9.75 -10.54 1.44
C ARG A 275 -9.85 -9.14 2.03
N GLN A 276 -9.10 -8.20 1.48
CA GLN A 276 -9.17 -6.79 1.85
C GLN A 276 -10.19 -6.01 1.01
N ALA A 277 -11.06 -6.68 0.25
CA ALA A 277 -12.05 -6.05 -0.62
C ALA A 277 -12.92 -5.01 0.12
N VAL A 278 -13.23 -5.24 1.40
CA VAL A 278 -13.94 -4.27 2.24
C VAL A 278 -13.13 -3.00 2.46
N LEU A 279 -11.82 -3.12 2.71
CA LEU A 279 -10.92 -1.96 2.87
C LEU A 279 -10.75 -1.21 1.54
N LEU A 280 -10.58 -1.94 0.43
CA LEU A 280 -10.50 -1.34 -0.91
C LEU A 280 -11.82 -0.65 -1.30
N ALA A 281 -12.97 -1.26 -1.00
CA ALA A 281 -14.28 -0.66 -1.22
C ALA A 281 -14.48 0.59 -0.34
N ALA A 282 -14.04 0.56 0.93
CA ALA A 282 -14.07 1.71 1.82
C ALA A 282 -13.19 2.86 1.28
N GLY A 283 -11.95 2.56 0.88
CA GLY A 283 -11.06 3.52 0.24
C GLY A 283 -11.63 4.10 -1.05
N GLY A 284 -12.16 3.25 -1.93
CA GLY A 284 -12.83 3.66 -3.17
C GLY A 284 -14.06 4.55 -2.92
N SER A 285 -14.86 4.21 -1.91
CA SER A 285 -16.02 5.03 -1.51
C SER A 285 -15.60 6.43 -1.03
N LEU A 286 -14.50 6.54 -0.29
CA LEU A 286 -13.95 7.83 0.15
C LEU A 286 -13.53 8.70 -1.05
N VAL A 287 -12.91 8.10 -2.07
CA VAL A 287 -12.56 8.81 -3.33
C VAL A 287 -13.83 9.35 -4.01
N VAL A 288 -14.87 8.52 -4.12
CA VAL A 288 -16.15 8.92 -4.70
C VAL A 288 -16.80 10.04 -3.88
N PHE A 289 -16.84 9.93 -2.55
CA PHE A 289 -17.37 10.97 -1.68
C PHE A 289 -16.57 12.26 -1.77
N ALA A 290 -15.24 12.20 -1.82
CA ALA A 290 -14.40 13.38 -2.02
C ALA A 290 -14.69 14.09 -3.35
N ALA A 291 -14.89 13.33 -4.44
CA ALA A 291 -15.27 13.87 -5.74
C ALA A 291 -16.66 14.52 -5.69
N LEU A 292 -17.66 13.87 -5.10
CA LEU A 292 -19.03 14.41 -4.94
C LEU A 292 -19.03 15.67 -4.08
N ALA A 293 -18.29 15.68 -2.97
CA ALA A 293 -18.15 16.87 -2.13
C ALA A 293 -17.49 18.02 -2.89
N GLY A 294 -16.45 17.74 -3.68
CA GLY A 294 -15.79 18.72 -4.55
C GLY A 294 -16.74 19.30 -5.60
N ILE A 295 -17.53 18.46 -6.26
CA ILE A 295 -18.54 18.90 -7.23
C ILE A 295 -19.58 19.79 -6.54
N THR A 296 -20.11 19.35 -5.40
CA THR A 296 -21.13 20.07 -4.65
C THR A 296 -20.63 21.43 -4.17
N LEU A 297 -19.42 21.46 -3.57
CA LEU A 297 -18.79 22.68 -3.09
C LEU A 297 -18.54 23.66 -4.24
N THR A 298 -17.93 23.19 -5.33
CA THR A 298 -17.63 24.01 -6.52
C THR A 298 -18.92 24.54 -7.14
N THR A 299 -19.94 23.72 -7.30
CA THR A 299 -21.24 24.14 -7.83
C THR A 299 -21.89 25.21 -6.95
N ASN A 300 -21.86 25.02 -5.61
CA ASN A 300 -22.42 26.00 -4.66
C ASN A 300 -21.68 27.33 -4.72
N LEU A 301 -20.33 27.31 -4.79
CA LEU A 301 -19.51 28.51 -4.93
C LEU A 301 -19.78 29.25 -6.25
N LEU A 302 -19.87 28.50 -7.37
CA LEU A 302 -20.22 29.09 -8.67
C LEU A 302 -21.63 29.69 -8.67
N LEU A 303 -22.61 29.02 -8.08
CA LEU A 303 -23.98 29.55 -7.94
C LEU A 303 -24.00 30.81 -7.07
N SER A 304 -23.24 30.84 -5.97
CA SER A 304 -23.10 32.02 -5.11
C SER A 304 -22.50 33.21 -5.89
N LEU A 305 -21.45 32.95 -6.71
CA LEU A 305 -20.85 33.95 -7.59
C LEU A 305 -21.88 34.53 -8.58
N VAL A 306 -22.62 33.67 -9.28
CA VAL A 306 -23.66 34.06 -10.21
C VAL A 306 -24.75 34.89 -9.53
N TYR A 307 -25.21 34.45 -8.34
CA TYR A 307 -26.27 35.13 -7.60
C TYR A 307 -25.89 36.56 -7.19
N GLN A 308 -24.62 36.78 -6.88
CA GLN A 308 -24.13 38.11 -6.49
C GLN A 308 -23.87 39.01 -7.67
N GLN A 309 -23.48 38.41 -8.79
CA GLN A 309 -23.28 39.15 -10.07
C GLN A 309 -24.58 39.40 -10.84
N ARG A 310 -25.73 38.97 -10.27
CA ARG A 310 -27.03 39.04 -10.96
C ARG A 310 -27.37 40.45 -11.49
N ARG A 311 -27.02 41.51 -10.75
CA ARG A 311 -27.25 42.89 -11.18
C ARG A 311 -26.38 43.28 -12.40
N ILE A 312 -25.12 42.88 -12.40
CA ILE A 312 -24.20 43.11 -13.51
C ILE A 312 -24.66 42.30 -14.74
N LEU A 313 -25.04 41.05 -14.54
CA LEU A 313 -25.54 40.17 -15.61
C LEU A 313 -26.88 40.69 -16.19
N ALA A 314 -27.75 41.22 -15.34
CA ALA A 314 -29.01 41.84 -15.75
C ALA A 314 -28.77 43.13 -16.55
N ALA A 315 -27.81 44.00 -16.13
CA ALA A 315 -27.41 45.22 -16.87
C ALA A 315 -26.85 44.89 -18.25
N LEU A 316 -26.00 43.86 -18.34
CA LEU A 316 -25.46 43.37 -19.64
C LEU A 316 -26.57 42.86 -20.55
N ARG A 317 -27.58 42.18 -19.98
CA ARG A 317 -28.73 41.69 -20.73
C ARG A 317 -29.63 42.85 -21.23
N ALA A 318 -29.82 43.89 -20.40
CA ALA A 318 -30.54 45.09 -20.79
C ALA A 318 -29.84 45.86 -21.94
N GLN A 319 -28.51 45.77 -22.06
CA GLN A 319 -27.71 46.29 -23.15
C GLN A 319 -27.73 45.42 -24.42
N GLY A 320 -28.53 44.32 -24.41
CA GLY A 320 -28.71 43.46 -25.58
C GLY A 320 -27.74 42.27 -25.65
N ALA A 321 -26.99 41.96 -24.56
CA ALA A 321 -26.16 40.80 -24.56
C ALA A 321 -27.00 39.51 -24.64
N ALA A 322 -26.65 38.58 -25.53
CA ALA A 322 -27.33 37.32 -25.69
C ALA A 322 -27.13 36.44 -24.44
N ALA A 323 -28.13 35.64 -24.09
CA ALA A 323 -28.04 34.70 -22.96
C ALA A 323 -26.84 33.73 -23.06
N SER A 324 -26.49 33.34 -24.29
CA SER A 324 -25.27 32.54 -24.58
C SER A 324 -23.97 33.24 -24.18
N THR A 325 -23.89 34.56 -24.25
CA THR A 325 -22.71 35.33 -23.82
C THR A 325 -22.57 35.30 -22.29
N LEU A 326 -23.70 35.41 -21.54
CA LEU A 326 -23.70 35.34 -20.09
C LEU A 326 -23.31 33.94 -19.59
N VAL A 327 -23.88 32.90 -20.21
CA VAL A 327 -23.50 31.51 -19.94
C VAL A 327 -22.03 31.29 -20.27
N GLY A 328 -21.53 31.87 -21.35
CA GLY A 328 -20.12 31.83 -21.72
C GLY A 328 -19.19 32.48 -20.68
N VAL A 329 -19.56 33.61 -20.09
CA VAL A 329 -18.77 34.28 -19.03
C VAL A 329 -18.68 33.39 -17.79
N VAL A 330 -19.82 32.89 -17.32
CA VAL A 330 -19.87 31.99 -16.13
C VAL A 330 -19.14 30.66 -16.38
N GLY A 331 -19.31 30.11 -17.60
CA GLY A 331 -18.59 28.89 -18.01
C GLY A 331 -17.07 29.09 -18.03
N THR A 332 -16.62 30.23 -18.56
CA THR A 332 -15.18 30.57 -18.57
C THR A 332 -14.63 30.75 -17.15
N GLN A 333 -15.39 31.37 -16.25
CA GLN A 333 -14.99 31.48 -14.84
C GLN A 333 -14.82 30.10 -14.21
N ALA A 334 -15.80 29.20 -14.41
CA ALA A 334 -15.76 27.84 -13.89
C ALA A 334 -14.53 27.07 -14.40
N ILE A 335 -14.24 27.15 -15.70
CA ILE A 335 -13.09 26.51 -16.32
C ILE A 335 -11.77 27.07 -15.77
N LEU A 336 -11.64 28.38 -15.64
CA LEU A 336 -10.44 29.01 -15.09
C LEU A 336 -10.19 28.64 -13.63
N LEU A 337 -11.25 28.64 -12.79
CA LEU A 337 -11.17 28.23 -11.40
C LEU A 337 -10.76 26.76 -11.27
N SER A 338 -11.34 25.89 -12.10
CA SER A 338 -11.03 24.48 -12.12
C SER A 338 -9.62 24.17 -12.61
N PHE A 339 -9.15 24.90 -13.60
CA PHE A 339 -7.79 24.78 -14.12
C PHE A 339 -6.76 25.18 -13.05
N VAL A 340 -6.94 26.35 -12.43
CA VAL A 340 -6.04 26.83 -11.39
C VAL A 340 -6.10 25.92 -10.15
N GLY A 341 -7.31 25.58 -9.69
CA GLY A 341 -7.52 24.69 -8.53
C GLY A 341 -6.98 23.28 -8.77
N GLY A 342 -7.17 22.75 -9.98
CA GLY A 342 -6.66 21.44 -10.39
C GLY A 342 -5.13 21.37 -10.42
N ILE A 343 -4.48 22.36 -11.02
CA ILE A 343 -3.00 22.44 -11.02
C ILE A 343 -2.45 22.61 -9.62
N LEU A 344 -3.04 23.47 -8.80
CA LEU A 344 -2.59 23.68 -7.43
C LEU A 344 -2.80 22.40 -6.59
N GLY A 345 -3.94 21.71 -6.75
CA GLY A 345 -4.21 20.44 -6.08
C GLY A 345 -3.19 19.38 -6.45
N ALA A 346 -2.91 19.20 -7.74
CA ALA A 346 -1.89 18.27 -8.22
C ALA A 346 -0.48 18.66 -7.73
N ALA A 347 -0.14 19.93 -7.70
CA ALA A 347 1.16 20.42 -7.22
C ALA A 347 1.34 20.19 -5.71
N VAL A 348 0.28 20.38 -4.92
CA VAL A 348 0.31 20.15 -3.46
C VAL A 348 0.31 18.65 -3.14
N THR A 349 -0.20 17.79 -4.01
CA THR A 349 -0.16 16.31 -3.82
C THR A 349 1.27 15.81 -3.68
N VAL A 350 2.22 16.32 -4.45
CA VAL A 350 3.62 15.86 -4.42
C VAL A 350 4.28 16.03 -3.04
N PRO A 351 4.29 17.23 -2.42
CA PRO A 351 4.82 17.38 -1.06
C PRO A 351 3.98 16.63 -0.02
N ALA A 352 2.66 16.51 -0.21
CA ALA A 352 1.81 15.75 0.71
C ALA A 352 2.16 14.25 0.72
N ILE A 353 2.45 13.66 -0.45
CA ILE A 353 2.93 12.26 -0.54
C ILE A 353 4.28 12.10 0.18
N ARG A 354 5.21 13.07 0.05
CA ARG A 354 6.49 13.00 0.77
C ARG A 354 6.30 12.98 2.29
N VAL A 355 5.43 13.85 2.81
CA VAL A 355 5.10 13.87 4.23
C VAL A 355 4.46 12.54 4.65
N LEU A 356 3.56 12.00 3.83
CA LEU A 356 2.90 10.73 4.11
C LEU A 356 3.90 9.56 4.14
N ASN A 357 4.87 9.53 3.22
CA ASN A 357 5.92 8.51 3.20
C ASN A 357 6.82 8.59 4.45
N ILE A 358 7.21 9.80 4.89
CA ILE A 358 7.97 9.98 6.15
C ILE A 358 7.17 9.45 7.35
N VAL A 359 5.87 9.72 7.40
CA VAL A 359 5.00 9.21 8.48
C VAL A 359 4.85 7.69 8.39
N ALA A 360 4.69 7.14 7.19
CA ALA A 360 4.60 5.69 6.99
C ALA A 360 5.90 4.96 7.38
N GLU A 361 7.05 5.53 7.03
CA GLU A 361 8.37 5.01 7.43
C GLU A 361 8.55 4.97 8.94
N THR A 362 8.14 6.05 9.64
CA THR A 362 8.28 6.15 11.11
C THR A 362 7.30 5.27 11.87
N ILE A 363 6.08 5.03 11.36
CA ILE A 363 5.03 4.28 12.07
C ILE A 363 5.02 2.80 11.67
N VAL A 364 5.17 2.52 10.37
CA VAL A 364 4.97 1.18 9.79
C VAL A 364 6.30 0.55 9.36
N GLY A 365 7.39 1.34 9.27
CA GLY A 365 8.71 0.86 8.86
C GLY A 365 8.84 0.58 7.36
N PHE A 366 7.90 1.03 6.55
CA PHE A 366 7.95 0.87 5.09
C PHE A 366 8.42 2.15 4.41
N GLU A 367 9.52 2.08 3.68
CA GLU A 367 9.99 3.16 2.83
C GLU A 367 9.15 3.24 1.54
N ASN A 368 8.80 4.46 1.12
CA ASN A 368 8.16 4.74 -0.19
C ASN A 368 6.84 3.99 -0.48
N VAL A 369 5.96 3.84 0.51
CA VAL A 369 4.66 3.16 0.36
C VAL A 369 3.76 3.82 -0.69
N VAL A 370 3.93 5.13 -0.93
CA VAL A 370 3.10 5.89 -1.86
C VAL A 370 3.98 6.45 -2.97
N SER A 371 3.78 5.98 -4.20
CA SER A 371 4.48 6.49 -5.39
C SER A 371 3.73 7.65 -6.04
N VAL A 372 4.50 8.63 -6.57
CA VAL A 372 3.94 9.73 -7.37
C VAL A 372 3.79 9.27 -8.81
N GLN A 373 2.61 8.82 -9.17
CA GLN A 373 2.31 8.41 -10.54
C GLN A 373 1.82 9.61 -11.37
N PRO A 374 2.49 9.99 -12.48
CA PRO A 374 2.11 11.15 -13.32
C PRO A 374 0.67 11.07 -13.84
N TRP A 375 0.19 9.86 -14.15
CA TRP A 375 -1.17 9.67 -14.66
C TRP A 375 -2.25 9.90 -13.59
N ILE A 376 -1.95 9.68 -12.29
CA ILE A 376 -2.87 10.01 -11.18
C ILE A 376 -3.00 11.53 -11.06
N LEU A 377 -1.88 12.26 -11.14
CA LEU A 377 -1.90 13.73 -11.14
C LEU A 377 -2.70 14.26 -12.34
N LEU A 378 -2.50 13.67 -13.52
CA LEU A 378 -3.24 14.02 -14.71
C LEU A 378 -4.74 13.72 -14.56
N SER A 379 -5.11 12.55 -14.01
CA SER A 379 -6.51 12.20 -13.75
C SER A 379 -7.18 13.17 -12.78
N GLY A 380 -6.46 13.65 -11.76
CA GLY A 380 -6.92 14.70 -10.85
C GLY A 380 -7.21 16.03 -11.57
N ILE A 381 -6.33 16.45 -12.46
CA ILE A 381 -6.54 17.67 -13.29
C ILE A 381 -7.74 17.49 -14.22
N VAL A 382 -7.87 16.33 -14.87
CA VAL A 382 -9.01 16.01 -15.74
C VAL A 382 -10.31 16.02 -14.92
N CYS A 383 -10.30 15.45 -13.73
CA CYS A 383 -11.47 15.46 -12.84
C CYS A 383 -11.84 16.90 -12.43
N ALA A 384 -10.86 17.75 -12.09
CA ALA A 384 -11.12 19.18 -11.84
C ALA A 384 -11.80 19.85 -13.02
N PHE A 385 -11.35 19.55 -14.24
CA PHE A 385 -11.95 20.08 -15.45
C PHE A 385 -13.40 19.64 -15.64
N LEU A 386 -13.70 18.37 -15.39
CA LEU A 386 -15.06 17.80 -15.41
C LEU A 386 -15.96 18.44 -14.35
N ILE A 387 -15.44 18.66 -13.14
CA ILE A 387 -16.13 19.39 -12.07
C ILE A 387 -16.47 20.82 -12.54
N GLY A 388 -15.51 21.51 -13.17
CA GLY A 388 -15.72 22.85 -13.71
C GLY A 388 -16.76 22.91 -14.81
N ILE A 389 -16.74 21.98 -15.74
CA ILE A 389 -17.73 21.88 -16.82
C ILE A 389 -19.12 21.59 -16.24
N GLY A 390 -19.23 20.63 -15.29
CA GLY A 390 -20.50 20.32 -14.62
C GLY A 390 -21.07 21.51 -13.85
N GLY A 391 -20.21 22.22 -13.10
CA GLY A 391 -20.57 23.44 -12.39
C GLY A 391 -20.98 24.57 -13.35
N ALA A 392 -20.28 24.73 -14.47
CA ALA A 392 -20.60 25.68 -15.52
C ALA A 392 -21.98 25.40 -16.14
N PHE A 393 -22.28 24.12 -16.40
CA PHE A 393 -23.56 23.70 -16.95
C PHE A 393 -24.73 24.03 -16.00
N VAL A 394 -24.61 23.67 -14.72
CA VAL A 394 -25.64 23.93 -13.70
C VAL A 394 -25.82 25.43 -13.48
N ALA A 395 -24.71 26.19 -13.36
CA ALA A 395 -24.78 27.64 -13.19
C ALA A 395 -25.33 28.33 -14.43
N GLY A 396 -24.92 27.92 -15.63
CA GLY A 396 -25.42 28.44 -16.91
C GLY A 396 -26.90 28.18 -17.12
N TRP A 397 -27.38 26.97 -16.77
CA TRP A 397 -28.80 26.63 -16.82
C TRP A 397 -29.65 27.52 -15.90
N ARG A 398 -29.17 27.82 -14.70
CA ARG A 398 -29.84 28.76 -13.80
C ARG A 398 -29.85 30.20 -14.33
N VAL A 399 -28.72 30.66 -14.86
CA VAL A 399 -28.62 32.00 -15.44
C VAL A 399 -29.58 32.19 -16.63
N SER A 400 -29.76 31.16 -17.45
CA SER A 400 -30.70 31.22 -18.60
C SER A 400 -32.17 31.39 -18.19
N ARG A 401 -32.55 30.96 -16.96
CA ARG A 401 -33.91 31.05 -16.41
C ARG A 401 -34.20 32.33 -15.62
N VAL A 402 -33.19 33.21 -15.40
CA VAL A 402 -33.41 34.47 -14.69
C VAL A 402 -34.17 35.46 -15.61
N SER A 403 -35.39 35.81 -15.22
CA SER A 403 -36.21 36.79 -15.94
C SER A 403 -35.75 38.23 -15.60
N PRO A 404 -35.57 39.11 -16.61
CA PRO A 404 -35.08 40.48 -16.36
C PRO A 404 -36.08 41.34 -15.56
N LEU A 405 -37.39 41.00 -15.61
CA LEU A 405 -38.47 41.82 -15.04
C LEU A 405 -38.62 41.69 -13.52
N GLU A 406 -38.21 40.57 -12.92
CA GLU A 406 -38.29 40.32 -11.44
C GLU A 406 -37.18 40.99 -10.64
N GLN A 407 -36.15 41.56 -11.29
CA GLN A 407 -34.97 42.06 -10.59
C GLN A 407 -34.82 43.58 -10.65
N LEU A 408 -35.76 44.28 -11.26
CA LEU A 408 -35.80 45.73 -11.33
C LEU A 408 -36.84 46.31 -10.31
N GLN A 409 -37.49 45.47 -9.54
CA GLN A 409 -38.24 45.81 -8.33
C GLN A 409 -37.33 45.57 -7.12
#